data_3b286a0886278f7c7c2fbca62dbb8fb2
#
_entry.id   3b286a0886278f7c7c2fbca62dbb8fb2
#
_cell.length_a   1.000
_cell.length_b   1.000
_cell.length_c   1.000
_cell.angle_alpha   90.00
_cell.angle_beta   90.00
_cell.angle_gamma   90.00
#
_symmetry.space_group_name_H-M   'P 1'
#
loop_
_entity.id
_entity.type
_entity.pdbx_description
1 polymer ?
#
loop_
_entity_poly.entity_id
_entity_poly.type
_entity_poly.pdbx_seq_one_letter_code
_entity_poly.pdbx_strand_id
1 'polypeptide(L)' 'MNPTTLANAQVGDVCLVTEIAQKPVELRSRLYALGVIPGASIQILRVAPLGDPMQIKVGATLLSMRKTDARIINIQIL' A
#
# COMPACT_ATOMS: atom_id res chain seq x y z
N MET A 1 6.80 -15.48 4.37
CA MET A 1 6.49 -14.18 3.74
C MET A 1 5.84 -14.42 2.40
N ASN A 2 4.79 -13.67 2.10
CA ASN A 2 4.01 -13.87 0.89
C ASN A 2 4.13 -12.65 -0.02
N PRO A 3 4.83 -12.76 -1.18
CA PRO A 3 4.84 -11.67 -2.15
C PRO A 3 3.47 -11.52 -2.78
N THR A 4 2.98 -10.29 -2.82
CA THR A 4 1.69 -9.95 -3.41
C THR A 4 1.64 -8.45 -3.63
N THR A 5 0.46 -7.89 -3.95
CA THR A 5 0.27 -6.45 -4.00
C THR A 5 -0.49 -5.98 -2.77
N LEU A 6 -0.38 -4.69 -2.48
CA LEU A 6 -1.05 -4.09 -1.32
C LEU A 6 -2.57 -4.27 -1.40
N ALA A 7 -3.13 -4.33 -2.61
CA ALA A 7 -4.57 -4.54 -2.79
C ALA A 7 -5.07 -5.85 -2.17
N ASN A 8 -4.20 -6.83 -1.99
CA ASN A 8 -4.55 -8.13 -1.42
C ASN A 8 -4.28 -8.23 0.07
N ALA A 9 -3.71 -7.20 0.68
CA ALA A 9 -3.45 -7.20 2.11
C ALA A 9 -4.74 -7.03 2.90
N GLN A 10 -4.74 -7.56 4.11
CA GLN A 10 -5.92 -7.58 4.99
C GLN A 10 -5.68 -6.74 6.24
N VAL A 11 -6.77 -6.35 6.90
CA VAL A 11 -6.69 -5.60 8.15
C VAL A 11 -5.80 -6.33 9.15
N GLY A 12 -4.90 -5.57 9.76
CA GLY A 12 -3.92 -6.11 10.70
C GLY A 12 -2.59 -6.51 10.08
N ASP A 13 -2.53 -6.67 8.76
CA ASP A 13 -1.27 -7.01 8.09
C ASP A 13 -0.27 -5.87 8.22
N VAL A 14 0.99 -6.25 8.43
CA VAL A 14 2.13 -5.35 8.31
C VAL A 14 2.90 -5.79 7.08
N CYS A 15 3.13 -4.84 6.18
CA CYS A 15 3.67 -5.14 4.86
C CYS A 15 4.96 -4.37 4.61
N LEU A 16 5.91 -5.03 3.95
CA LEU A 16 7.12 -4.37 3.47
C LEU A 16 6.94 -4.07 1.98
N VAL A 17 7.09 -2.80 1.59
CA VAL A 17 7.06 -2.43 0.17
C VAL A 17 8.34 -2.92 -0.49
N THR A 18 8.21 -3.72 -1.53
CA THR A 18 9.36 -4.25 -2.25
C THR A 18 9.62 -3.48 -3.54
N GLU A 19 8.56 -3.13 -4.25
CA GLU A 19 8.68 -2.45 -5.53
C GLU A 19 7.38 -1.74 -5.87
N ILE A 20 7.47 -0.66 -6.64
CA ILE A 20 6.30 0.06 -7.14
C ILE A 20 6.38 0.06 -8.66
N ALA A 21 5.27 -0.28 -9.32
CA ALA A 21 5.21 -0.32 -10.78
C ALA A 21 5.59 1.03 -11.38
N GLN A 22 6.18 1.01 -12.57
CA GLN A 22 6.64 2.22 -13.26
C GLN A 22 5.47 3.11 -13.70
N LYS A 23 4.33 2.52 -13.97
CA LYS A 23 3.15 3.24 -14.49
C LYS A 23 1.94 2.98 -13.60
N PRO A 24 1.02 3.92 -13.49
CA PRO A 24 1.06 5.29 -14.05
C PRO A 24 2.10 6.16 -13.34
N VAL A 25 2.78 6.99 -14.11
CA VAL A 25 3.88 7.80 -13.58
C VAL A 25 3.39 8.77 -12.50
N GLU A 26 2.25 9.42 -12.72
CA GLU A 26 1.71 10.38 -11.76
C GLU A 26 1.36 9.72 -10.43
N LEU A 27 0.79 8.52 -10.48
CA LEU A 27 0.46 7.77 -9.26
C LEU A 27 1.73 7.37 -8.52
N ARG A 28 2.72 6.86 -9.24
CA ARG A 28 4.01 6.48 -8.66
C ARG A 28 4.68 7.67 -7.97
N SER A 29 4.70 8.82 -8.63
CA SER A 29 5.28 10.04 -8.05
C SER A 29 4.55 10.48 -6.80
N ARG A 30 3.22 10.41 -6.81
CA ARG A 30 2.42 10.76 -5.64
C ARG A 30 2.68 9.82 -4.47
N LEU A 31 2.78 8.52 -4.74
CA LEU A 31 3.07 7.53 -3.70
C LEU A 31 4.45 7.80 -3.08
N TYR A 32 5.45 8.06 -3.90
CA TYR A 32 6.79 8.40 -3.40
C TYR A 32 6.77 9.63 -2.50
N ALA A 33 6.02 10.66 -2.91
CA ALA A 33 5.89 11.89 -2.11
C ALA A 33 5.22 11.63 -0.76
N LEU A 34 4.39 10.60 -0.67
CA LEU A 34 3.71 10.23 0.58
C LEU A 34 4.53 9.27 1.44
N GLY A 35 5.71 8.88 0.99
CA GLY A 35 6.55 7.93 1.72
C GLY A 35 6.30 6.47 1.38
N VAL A 36 5.47 6.20 0.38
CA VAL A 36 5.25 4.83 -0.10
C VAL A 36 6.33 4.51 -1.12
N ILE A 37 7.43 4.00 -0.62
CA ILE A 37 8.63 3.72 -1.41
C ILE A 37 9.15 2.32 -1.07
N PRO A 38 9.96 1.71 -1.93
CA PRO A 38 10.60 0.44 -1.58
C PRO A 38 11.31 0.53 -0.24
N GLY A 39 11.11 -0.46 0.60
CA GLY A 39 11.65 -0.49 1.96
C GLY A 39 10.72 0.09 3.02
N ALA A 40 9.66 0.78 2.63
CA ALA A 40 8.69 1.32 3.59
C ALA A 40 7.86 0.20 4.20
N SER A 41 7.44 0.41 5.45
CA SER A 41 6.51 -0.48 6.15
C SER A 41 5.12 0.14 6.13
N ILE A 42 4.13 -0.67 5.77
CA ILE A 42 2.72 -0.26 5.71
C ILE A 42 1.91 -1.16 6.60
N GLN A 43 1.07 -0.55 7.46
CA GLN A 43 0.12 -1.29 8.27
C GLN A 43 -1.29 -1.05 7.74
N ILE A 44 -2.06 -2.13 7.56
CA ILE A 44 -3.45 -2.04 7.12
C ILE A 44 -4.32 -1.84 8.36
N LEU A 45 -4.95 -0.68 8.48
CA LEU A 45 -5.75 -0.33 9.66
C LEU A 45 -7.22 -0.69 9.51
N ARG A 46 -7.78 -0.40 8.33
CA ARG A 46 -9.21 -0.63 8.06
C ARG A 46 -9.40 -0.81 6.57
N VAL A 47 -10.49 -1.49 6.23
CA VAL A 47 -10.97 -1.59 4.85
C VAL A 47 -12.48 -1.29 4.90
N ALA A 48 -12.95 -0.41 4.02
CA ALA A 48 -14.37 -0.08 3.96
C ALA A 48 -15.21 -1.34 3.69
N PRO A 49 -16.50 -1.34 4.06
CA PRO A 49 -17.34 -2.55 3.97
C PRO A 49 -17.35 -3.24 2.63
N LEU A 50 -17.20 -2.48 1.54
CA LEU A 50 -17.16 -3.05 0.19
C LEU A 50 -15.72 -3.31 -0.30
N GLY A 51 -14.74 -3.23 0.61
CA GLY A 51 -13.34 -3.49 0.28
C GLY A 51 -12.57 -2.27 -0.20
N ASP A 52 -13.21 -1.11 -0.30
CA ASP A 52 -12.57 0.07 -0.86
C ASP A 52 -13.22 1.34 -0.28
N PRO A 53 -12.44 2.34 0.17
CA PRO A 53 -10.96 2.39 0.19
C PRO A 53 -10.35 1.64 1.38
N MET A 54 -9.02 1.49 1.33
CA MET A 54 -8.23 0.97 2.44
C MET A 54 -7.66 2.14 3.24
N GLN A 55 -7.65 2.02 4.56
CA GLN A 55 -6.94 2.97 5.41
C GLN A 55 -5.65 2.33 5.90
N ILE A 56 -4.55 3.00 5.64
CA ILE A 56 -3.22 2.46 5.93
C ILE A 56 -2.40 3.48 6.71
N LYS A 57 -1.37 2.97 7.37
CA LYS A 57 -0.39 3.78 8.07
C LYS A 57 0.97 3.55 7.44
N VAL A 58 1.62 4.62 7.00
CA VAL A 58 2.97 4.59 6.43
C VAL A 58 3.83 5.50 7.30
N GLY A 59 4.75 4.91 8.08
CA GLY A 59 5.46 5.66 9.09
C GLY A 59 4.48 6.27 10.08
N ALA A 60 4.48 7.60 10.21
CA ALA A 60 3.54 8.33 11.07
C ALA A 60 2.34 8.89 10.30
N THR A 61 2.21 8.58 9.01
CA THR A 61 1.20 9.16 8.14
C THR A 61 0.04 8.20 7.95
N LEU A 62 -1.18 8.70 8.11
CA LEU A 62 -2.40 7.95 7.83
C LEU A 62 -2.89 8.31 6.43
N LEU A 63 -3.16 7.31 5.63
CA LEU A 63 -3.60 7.48 4.24
C LEU A 63 -4.84 6.65 3.97
N SER A 64 -5.70 7.20 3.10
CA SER A 64 -6.80 6.43 2.51
C SER A 64 -6.43 6.16 1.06
N MET A 65 -6.49 4.90 0.64
CA MET A 65 -6.00 4.50 -0.67
C MET A 65 -7.01 3.58 -1.35
N ARG A 66 -7.29 3.86 -2.63
CA ARG A 66 -8.14 2.98 -3.42
C ARG A 66 -7.40 1.70 -3.79
N LYS A 67 -8.14 0.60 -3.87
CA LYS A 67 -7.54 -0.69 -4.25
C LYS A 67 -6.90 -0.65 -5.63
N THR A 68 -7.47 0.10 -6.56
CA THR A 68 -6.87 0.26 -7.89
C THR A 68 -5.46 0.83 -7.80
N ASP A 69 -5.26 1.79 -6.88
CA ASP A 69 -3.93 2.38 -6.68
C ASP A 69 -3.01 1.40 -5.95
N ALA A 70 -3.54 0.63 -5.02
CA ALA A 70 -2.76 -0.35 -4.27
C ALA A 70 -2.23 -1.50 -5.13
N ARG A 71 -2.81 -1.73 -6.29
CA ARG A 71 -2.38 -2.81 -7.20
C ARG A 71 -0.99 -2.62 -7.76
N ILE A 72 -0.49 -1.39 -7.81
CA ILE A 72 0.86 -1.14 -8.34
C ILE A 72 1.94 -1.24 -7.27
N ILE A 73 1.56 -1.48 -6.01
CA ILE A 73 2.49 -1.55 -4.89
C ILE A 73 2.74 -3.02 -4.56
N ASN A 74 3.92 -3.51 -4.89
CA ASN A 74 4.33 -4.87 -4.55
C ASN A 74 4.85 -4.90 -3.13
N ILE A 75 4.41 -5.89 -2.38
CA ILE A 75 4.72 -6.02 -0.96
C ILE A 75 5.07 -7.44 -0.59
N GLN A 76 5.67 -7.59 0.58
CA GLN A 76 5.73 -8.84 1.32
C GLN A 76 4.96 -8.66 2.62
N ILE A 77 4.07 -9.59 2.94
CA ILE A 77 3.36 -9.58 4.21
C ILE A 77 4.29 -10.21 5.25
N LEU A 78 4.53 -9.47 6.32
CA LEU A 78 5.46 -9.88 7.38
C LEU A 78 4.78 -10.75 8.43
#